data_ce9ae483971848858fd944e970b841d9
#
_entry.id   ce9ae483971848858fd944e970b841d9
#
_cell.length_a   1.000
_cell.length_b   1.000
_cell.length_c   1.000
_cell.angle_alpha   90.00
_cell.angle_beta   90.00
_cell.angle_gamma   90.00
#
_symmetry.space_group_name_H-M   'P 1'
#
loop_
_entity.id
_entity.type
_entity.pdbx_description
1 polymer ?
#
loop_
_entity_poly.entity_id
_entity_poly.type
_entity_poly.pdbx_seq_one_letter_code
_entity_poly.pdbx_strand_id
1 'polypeptide(L)'
;MLKESCDSCKSNTIALSGGLDSTIIAYFLKERKPNAVAIIAKDFVASDLTYCQRVSKEFNIPLTINQVSTTDILSAIEETIKILKNFNDIEIRNNIVMYLAIKWAKEQNSEGIITGDGADELFAGYSFLINKPEDELEKEIQRVCSVMHFPTQKIGKALGIVVESPFLDEKIIEYSKTIPSDLKVRNEGEKRHGKWILRKTFEKNIPMQIAWREKSPMQDGAGTVGLSNLFDSVINDQLFLEKKKKIEETDGVIIRTKESMHYYEIYRNLYGVISKKQGDSSCPYCNFNVENSKFCRMCGAFPI
;
A
#
# COMPACT_ATOMS: atom_id res chain seq x y z
N MET A 1 14.65 -16.49 11.29
CA MET A 1 14.74 -15.12 10.70
C MET A 1 13.44 -14.34 10.83
N LEU A 2 12.34 -14.62 10.10
CA LEU A 2 11.13 -13.79 10.19
C LEU A 2 10.51 -13.78 11.60
N LYS A 3 10.48 -14.92 12.30
CA LYS A 3 10.08 -14.97 13.70
C LYS A 3 10.95 -14.06 14.58
N GLU A 4 12.24 -14.14 14.44
CA GLU A 4 13.20 -13.31 15.21
C GLU A 4 13.00 -11.81 14.93
N SER A 5 12.77 -11.46 13.66
CA SER A 5 12.45 -10.08 13.28
C SER A 5 11.13 -9.61 13.90
N CYS A 6 10.07 -10.44 13.87
CA CYS A 6 8.83 -10.12 14.58
C CYS A 6 9.06 -9.99 16.10
N ASP A 7 9.84 -10.91 16.69
CA ASP A 7 10.14 -10.90 18.13
C ASP A 7 10.95 -9.65 18.55
N SER A 8 11.77 -9.09 17.65
CA SER A 8 12.55 -7.89 17.90
C SER A 8 11.74 -6.59 17.87
N CYS A 9 10.54 -6.61 17.29
CA CYS A 9 9.64 -5.46 17.28
C CYS A 9 9.26 -5.07 18.70
N LYS A 10 9.33 -3.78 19.00
CA LYS A 10 8.99 -3.19 20.31
C LYS A 10 7.51 -2.86 20.45
N SER A 11 6.88 -2.51 19.33
CA SER A 11 5.46 -2.17 19.30
C SER A 11 4.58 -3.39 19.62
N ASN A 12 3.46 -3.13 20.29
CA ASN A 12 2.41 -4.10 20.53
C ASN A 12 1.12 -3.77 19.75
N THR A 13 1.24 -3.02 18.67
CA THR A 13 0.14 -2.67 17.76
C THR A 13 0.44 -3.19 16.36
N ILE A 14 -0.53 -3.85 15.70
CA ILE A 14 -0.39 -4.37 14.34
C ILE A 14 -1.44 -3.74 13.42
N ALA A 15 -1.04 -3.30 12.22
CA ALA A 15 -1.95 -3.02 11.12
C ALA A 15 -2.41 -4.35 10.49
N LEU A 16 -3.66 -4.73 10.68
CA LEU A 16 -4.19 -6.02 10.26
C LEU A 16 -5.17 -5.86 9.09
N SER A 17 -4.79 -6.33 7.92
CA SER A 17 -5.66 -6.37 6.73
C SER A 17 -6.31 -7.74 6.49
N GLY A 18 -5.96 -8.75 7.30
CA GLY A 18 -6.38 -10.13 7.03
C GLY A 18 -5.81 -10.73 5.74
N GLY A 19 -4.83 -10.05 5.12
CA GLY A 19 -3.99 -10.59 4.06
C GLY A 19 -2.89 -11.49 4.61
N LEU A 20 -2.19 -12.21 3.72
CA LEU A 20 -1.15 -13.18 4.11
C LEU A 20 -0.09 -12.57 5.03
N ASP A 21 0.46 -11.42 4.68
CA ASP A 21 1.62 -10.81 5.34
C ASP A 21 1.30 -10.40 6.78
N SER A 22 0.22 -9.62 6.94
CA SER A 22 -0.25 -9.18 8.26
C SER A 22 -0.71 -10.36 9.13
N THR A 23 -1.22 -11.43 8.52
CA THR A 23 -1.61 -12.65 9.22
C THR A 23 -0.40 -13.45 9.71
N ILE A 24 0.68 -13.54 8.91
CA ILE A 24 1.93 -14.17 9.33
C ILE A 24 2.56 -13.41 10.51
N ILE A 25 2.57 -12.08 10.47
CA ILE A 25 3.02 -11.25 11.60
C ILE A 25 2.16 -11.52 12.84
N ALA A 26 0.83 -11.49 12.69
CA ALA A 26 -0.08 -11.78 13.78
C ALA A 26 0.13 -13.19 14.38
N TYR A 27 0.39 -14.19 13.54
CA TYR A 27 0.72 -15.55 13.97
C TYR A 27 1.97 -15.59 14.86
N PHE A 28 3.05 -14.90 14.48
CA PHE A 28 4.28 -14.88 15.28
C PHE A 28 4.11 -14.10 16.59
N LEU A 29 3.29 -13.06 16.58
CA LEU A 29 3.10 -12.18 17.74
C LEU A 29 1.92 -12.55 18.64
N LYS A 30 1.14 -13.58 18.30
CA LYS A 30 -0.13 -13.92 18.99
C LYS A 30 0.01 -14.10 20.50
N GLU A 31 1.13 -14.65 20.97
CA GLU A 31 1.37 -14.84 22.41
C GLU A 31 1.56 -13.52 23.18
N ARG A 32 1.94 -12.44 22.48
CA ARG A 32 2.00 -11.09 23.06
C ARG A 32 0.63 -10.42 23.14
N LYS A 33 -0.41 -11.00 22.50
CA LYS A 33 -1.76 -10.44 22.36
C LYS A 33 -1.72 -8.98 21.89
N PRO A 34 -1.11 -8.69 20.72
CA PRO A 34 -0.98 -7.33 20.22
C PRO A 34 -2.36 -6.74 19.92
N ASN A 35 -2.47 -5.43 20.05
CA ASN A 35 -3.67 -4.70 19.62
C ASN A 35 -3.68 -4.60 18.09
N ALA A 36 -4.56 -5.34 17.44
CA ALA A 36 -4.73 -5.27 16.02
C ALA A 36 -5.72 -4.14 15.63
N VAL A 37 -5.40 -3.37 14.59
CA VAL A 37 -6.31 -2.40 13.99
C VAL A 37 -6.53 -2.72 12.52
N ALA A 38 -7.79 -2.70 12.09
CA ALA A 38 -8.21 -2.76 10.70
C ALA A 38 -8.97 -1.48 10.34
N ILE A 39 -8.61 -0.87 9.23
CA ILE A 39 -9.29 0.31 8.69
C ILE A 39 -10.30 -0.16 7.65
N ILE A 40 -11.56 0.22 7.83
CA ILE A 40 -12.67 -0.17 6.96
C ILE A 40 -13.47 1.07 6.60
N ALA A 41 -13.56 1.38 5.33
CA ALA A 41 -14.42 2.44 4.83
C ALA A 41 -15.90 2.00 4.93
N LYS A 42 -16.69 2.65 5.78
CA LYS A 42 -18.07 2.24 6.04
C LYS A 42 -19.03 2.50 4.89
N ASP A 43 -18.69 3.47 4.05
CA ASP A 43 -19.56 3.93 2.94
C ASP A 43 -19.21 3.22 1.61
N PHE A 44 -18.22 2.31 1.61
CA PHE A 44 -17.78 1.57 0.44
C PHE A 44 -17.69 0.07 0.72
N VAL A 45 -17.60 -0.72 -0.35
CA VAL A 45 -17.40 -2.17 -0.22
C VAL A 45 -15.96 -2.46 0.22
N ALA A 46 -15.80 -3.09 1.38
CA ALA A 46 -14.51 -3.47 1.94
C ALA A 46 -14.46 -4.98 2.19
N SER A 47 -13.54 -5.67 1.53
CA SER A 47 -13.44 -7.14 1.60
C SER A 47 -12.64 -7.65 2.81
N ASP A 48 -11.82 -6.81 3.46
CA ASP A 48 -10.90 -7.24 4.51
C ASP A 48 -11.56 -7.52 5.86
N LEU A 49 -12.74 -6.94 6.12
CA LEU A 49 -13.43 -7.05 7.41
C LEU A 49 -13.53 -8.49 7.92
N THR A 50 -14.08 -9.38 7.10
CA THR A 50 -14.28 -10.80 7.47
C THR A 50 -12.96 -11.50 7.75
N TYR A 51 -11.92 -11.20 6.97
CA TYR A 51 -10.60 -11.80 7.14
C TYR A 51 -9.90 -11.31 8.41
N CYS A 52 -9.98 -10.02 8.71
CA CYS A 52 -9.45 -9.47 9.98
C CYS A 52 -10.11 -10.10 11.19
N GLN A 53 -11.45 -10.23 11.19
CA GLN A 53 -12.21 -10.88 12.25
C GLN A 53 -11.81 -12.36 12.41
N ARG A 54 -11.59 -13.06 11.29
CA ARG A 54 -11.15 -14.45 11.32
C ARG A 54 -9.76 -14.60 11.94
N VAL A 55 -8.79 -13.75 11.56
CA VAL A 55 -7.44 -13.76 12.14
C VAL A 55 -7.49 -13.49 13.64
N SER A 56 -8.23 -12.46 14.05
CA SER A 56 -8.42 -12.11 15.47
C SER A 56 -8.97 -13.28 16.27
N LYS A 57 -10.01 -13.94 15.77
CA LYS A 57 -10.61 -15.11 16.41
C LYS A 57 -9.65 -16.31 16.47
N GLU A 58 -8.95 -16.61 15.35
CA GLU A 58 -8.05 -17.75 15.25
C GLU A 58 -6.87 -17.64 16.23
N PHE A 59 -6.32 -16.45 16.39
CA PHE A 59 -5.15 -16.21 17.24
C PHE A 59 -5.49 -15.62 18.60
N ASN A 60 -6.78 -15.42 18.90
CA ASN A 60 -7.26 -14.81 20.14
C ASN A 60 -6.55 -13.48 20.47
N ILE A 61 -6.45 -12.60 19.46
CA ILE A 61 -5.86 -11.26 19.61
C ILE A 61 -6.94 -10.18 19.59
N PRO A 62 -6.80 -9.11 20.39
CA PRO A 62 -7.72 -7.96 20.35
C PRO A 62 -7.74 -7.31 18.98
N LEU A 63 -8.92 -7.02 18.44
CA LEU A 63 -9.08 -6.37 17.14
C LEU A 63 -10.02 -5.16 17.28
N THR A 64 -9.53 -3.99 16.89
CA THR A 64 -10.35 -2.82 16.67
C THR A 64 -10.63 -2.67 15.18
N ILE A 65 -11.92 -2.67 14.82
CA ILE A 65 -12.37 -2.28 13.49
C ILE A 65 -12.61 -0.76 13.49
N ASN A 66 -11.68 -0.01 12.95
CA ASN A 66 -11.86 1.44 12.82
C ASN A 66 -12.64 1.73 11.53
N GLN A 67 -13.96 1.91 11.69
CA GLN A 67 -14.84 2.26 10.58
C GLN A 67 -14.77 3.76 10.32
N VAL A 68 -14.25 4.11 9.14
CA VAL A 68 -14.05 5.50 8.74
C VAL A 68 -15.11 5.96 7.74
N SER A 69 -15.62 7.17 7.94
CA SER A 69 -16.58 7.80 7.04
C SER A 69 -15.90 8.38 5.80
N THR A 70 -16.70 8.67 4.77
CA THR A 70 -16.22 9.44 3.62
C THR A 70 -15.57 10.76 4.04
N THR A 71 -16.13 11.47 5.03
CA THR A 71 -15.54 12.71 5.55
C THR A 71 -14.16 12.50 6.17
N ASP A 72 -13.98 11.42 6.95
CA ASP A 72 -12.67 11.06 7.53
C ASP A 72 -11.65 10.76 6.44
N ILE A 73 -12.09 10.05 5.39
CA ILE A 73 -11.24 9.71 4.24
C ILE A 73 -10.83 10.96 3.46
N LEU A 74 -11.76 11.88 3.19
CA LEU A 74 -11.46 13.14 2.49
C LEU A 74 -10.46 14.00 3.28
N SER A 75 -10.61 14.08 4.61
CA SER A 75 -9.62 14.74 5.48
C SER A 75 -8.26 14.04 5.45
N ALA A 76 -8.25 12.70 5.42
CA ALA A 76 -7.02 11.91 5.35
C ALA A 76 -6.29 12.06 4.00
N ILE A 77 -7.01 12.34 2.90
CA ILE A 77 -6.41 12.66 1.58
C ILE A 77 -5.47 13.85 1.70
N GLU A 78 -5.98 14.97 2.25
CA GLU A 78 -5.19 16.21 2.37
C GLU A 78 -3.92 15.99 3.19
N GLU A 79 -4.04 15.35 4.37
CA GLU A 79 -2.90 15.05 5.22
C GLU A 79 -1.91 14.07 4.57
N THR A 80 -2.41 13.07 3.83
CA THR A 80 -1.55 12.13 3.11
C THR A 80 -0.78 12.84 2.01
N ILE A 81 -1.42 13.68 1.21
CA ILE A 81 -0.76 14.49 0.17
C ILE A 81 0.29 15.42 0.79
N LYS A 82 -0.03 16.06 1.91
CA LYS A 82 0.89 16.93 2.65
C LYS A 82 2.14 16.19 3.13
N ILE A 83 1.99 14.96 3.60
CA ILE A 83 3.11 14.14 4.06
C ILE A 83 3.93 13.61 2.89
N LEU A 84 3.27 13.02 1.89
CA LEU A 84 3.93 12.32 0.79
C LEU A 84 4.44 13.26 -0.29
N LYS A 85 3.84 14.44 -0.44
CA LYS A 85 4.20 15.47 -1.42
C LYS A 85 4.08 14.97 -2.86
N ASN A 86 3.01 14.24 -3.15
CA ASN A 86 2.64 13.77 -4.49
C ASN A 86 1.12 13.73 -4.65
N PHE A 87 0.64 13.51 -5.88
CA PHE A 87 -0.77 13.36 -6.20
C PHE A 87 -1.05 12.09 -7.03
N ASN A 88 -0.20 11.07 -6.84
CA ASN A 88 -0.37 9.74 -7.42
C ASN A 88 -1.60 9.06 -6.78
N ASP A 89 -2.66 8.89 -7.56
CA ASP A 89 -3.96 8.40 -7.10
C ASP A 89 -3.89 7.02 -6.43
N ILE A 90 -3.12 6.07 -6.99
CA ILE A 90 -2.94 4.74 -6.41
C ILE A 90 -2.17 4.82 -5.09
N GLU A 91 -1.09 5.60 -5.05
CA GLU A 91 -0.28 5.75 -3.85
C GLU A 91 -1.06 6.44 -2.73
N ILE A 92 -1.81 7.49 -3.05
CA ILE A 92 -2.66 8.19 -2.07
C ILE A 92 -3.74 7.25 -1.53
N ARG A 93 -4.51 6.55 -2.39
CA ARG A 93 -5.56 5.62 -1.95
C ARG A 93 -5.06 4.53 -1.01
N ASN A 94 -3.89 3.94 -1.29
CA ASN A 94 -3.29 2.96 -0.40
C ASN A 94 -2.83 3.59 0.92
N ASN A 95 -2.22 4.76 0.84
CA ASN A 95 -1.61 5.38 2.02
C ASN A 95 -2.60 6.13 2.93
N ILE A 96 -3.80 6.44 2.49
CA ILE A 96 -4.91 6.88 3.35
C ILE A 96 -5.20 5.80 4.41
N VAL A 97 -5.23 4.53 4.02
CA VAL A 97 -5.46 3.41 4.93
C VAL A 97 -4.37 3.34 5.99
N MET A 98 -3.11 3.47 5.58
CA MET A 98 -1.98 3.45 6.50
C MET A 98 -1.92 4.70 7.38
N TYR A 99 -2.21 5.88 6.83
CA TYR A 99 -2.33 7.11 7.60
C TYR A 99 -3.36 6.97 8.73
N LEU A 100 -4.54 6.44 8.42
CA LEU A 100 -5.61 6.24 9.40
C LEU A 100 -5.24 5.18 10.46
N ALA A 101 -4.55 4.11 10.08
CA ALA A 101 -4.07 3.09 11.01
C ALA A 101 -2.99 3.65 11.97
N ILE A 102 -2.03 4.42 11.43
CA ILE A 102 -0.96 5.03 12.22
C ILE A 102 -1.52 6.16 13.12
N LYS A 103 -2.47 6.96 12.60
CA LYS A 103 -3.18 7.97 13.38
C LYS A 103 -3.94 7.32 14.55
N TRP A 104 -4.66 6.24 14.28
CA TRP A 104 -5.34 5.49 15.34
C TRP A 104 -4.34 4.98 16.40
N ALA A 105 -3.21 4.41 16.00
CA ALA A 105 -2.19 3.96 16.94
C ALA A 105 -1.70 5.11 17.84
N LYS A 106 -1.48 6.29 17.26
CA LYS A 106 -1.13 7.51 18.02
C LYS A 106 -2.20 7.90 19.01
N GLU A 107 -3.47 7.88 18.63
CA GLU A 107 -4.63 8.20 19.49
C GLU A 107 -4.80 7.20 20.63
N GLN A 108 -4.32 5.96 20.46
CA GLN A 108 -4.25 4.95 21.51
C GLN A 108 -2.95 5.03 22.35
N ASN A 109 -2.17 6.07 22.21
CA ASN A 109 -0.86 6.25 22.87
C ASN A 109 0.12 5.09 22.61
N SER A 110 0.03 4.44 21.44
CA SER A 110 1.01 3.44 21.04
C SER A 110 2.32 4.13 20.60
N GLU A 111 3.46 3.58 21.01
CA GLU A 111 4.78 4.07 20.58
C GLU A 111 5.09 3.73 19.12
N GLY A 112 4.46 2.68 18.58
CA GLY A 112 4.68 2.22 17.21
C GLY A 112 3.58 1.33 16.70
N ILE A 113 3.71 0.97 15.42
CA ILE A 113 2.81 0.05 14.72
C ILE A 113 3.61 -0.89 13.82
N ILE A 114 3.25 -2.17 13.79
CA ILE A 114 3.89 -3.20 12.98
C ILE A 114 3.08 -3.39 11.70
N THR A 115 3.78 -3.41 10.54
CA THR A 115 3.18 -3.51 9.20
C THR A 115 3.76 -4.67 8.40
N GLY A 116 3.03 -5.12 7.37
CA GLY A 116 3.46 -6.15 6.43
C GLY A 116 4.29 -5.64 5.24
N ASP A 117 4.80 -4.41 5.30
CA ASP A 117 5.58 -3.81 4.22
C ASP A 117 6.80 -4.66 3.85
N GLY A 118 7.11 -4.75 2.58
CA GLY A 118 8.24 -5.51 2.04
C GLY A 118 7.89 -6.91 1.56
N ALA A 119 6.83 -7.51 2.05
CA ALA A 119 6.50 -8.90 1.68
C ALA A 119 6.11 -9.05 0.20
N ASP A 120 5.40 -8.08 -0.38
CA ASP A 120 5.03 -8.10 -1.80
C ASP A 120 6.24 -7.97 -2.72
N GLU A 121 7.16 -7.08 -2.38
CA GLU A 121 8.37 -6.81 -3.13
C GLU A 121 9.34 -8.01 -3.09
N LEU A 122 9.63 -8.50 -1.89
CA LEU A 122 10.64 -9.53 -1.66
C LEU A 122 10.20 -10.92 -2.14
N PHE A 123 8.90 -11.22 -2.07
CA PHE A 123 8.36 -12.55 -2.37
C PHE A 123 7.40 -12.58 -3.57
N ALA A 124 7.45 -11.56 -4.43
CA ALA A 124 6.68 -11.46 -5.67
C ALA A 124 5.15 -11.55 -5.46
N GLY A 125 4.60 -10.69 -4.58
CA GLY A 125 3.18 -10.68 -4.26
C GLY A 125 2.29 -9.96 -5.27
N TYR A 126 2.84 -9.15 -6.16
CA TYR A 126 2.09 -8.35 -7.11
C TYR A 126 1.54 -9.16 -8.28
N SER A 127 0.30 -8.93 -8.67
CA SER A 127 -0.38 -9.68 -9.75
C SER A 127 0.36 -9.59 -11.10
N PHE A 128 0.98 -8.45 -11.41
CA PHE A 128 1.76 -8.30 -12.64
C PHE A 128 3.01 -9.18 -12.67
N LEU A 129 3.59 -9.54 -11.51
CA LEU A 129 4.70 -10.50 -11.43
C LEU A 129 4.22 -11.94 -11.62
N ILE A 130 3.03 -12.27 -11.10
CA ILE A 130 2.45 -13.61 -11.21
C ILE A 130 2.24 -14.01 -12.68
N ASN A 131 1.90 -13.04 -13.53
CA ASN A 131 1.62 -13.26 -14.95
C ASN A 131 2.85 -13.17 -15.86
N LYS A 132 4.06 -12.92 -15.29
CA LYS A 132 5.29 -12.83 -16.08
C LYS A 132 5.77 -14.22 -16.53
N PRO A 133 6.34 -14.33 -17.75
CA PRO A 133 7.11 -15.51 -18.16
C PRO A 133 8.27 -15.76 -17.19
N GLU A 134 8.68 -17.03 -17.07
CA GLU A 134 9.72 -17.44 -16.11
C GLU A 134 11.07 -16.77 -16.40
N ASP A 135 11.43 -16.59 -17.65
CA ASP A 135 12.67 -15.96 -18.11
C ASP A 135 12.72 -14.45 -17.80
N GLU A 136 11.56 -13.78 -17.67
CA GLU A 136 11.46 -12.37 -17.29
C GLU A 136 11.29 -12.15 -15.79
N LEU A 137 10.75 -13.16 -15.08
CA LEU A 137 10.28 -13.02 -13.70
C LEU A 137 11.41 -12.59 -12.75
N GLU A 138 12.58 -13.21 -12.85
CA GLU A 138 13.73 -12.88 -11.98
C GLU A 138 14.17 -11.42 -12.15
N LYS A 139 14.27 -10.95 -13.40
CA LYS A 139 14.65 -9.56 -13.70
C LYS A 139 13.62 -8.57 -13.15
N GLU A 140 12.32 -8.89 -13.27
CA GLU A 140 11.26 -8.04 -12.77
C GLU A 140 11.22 -8.01 -11.22
N ILE A 141 11.46 -9.13 -10.55
CA ILE A 141 11.59 -9.17 -9.09
C ILE A 141 12.76 -8.30 -8.64
N GLN A 142 13.94 -8.44 -9.27
CA GLN A 142 15.11 -7.61 -8.97
C GLN A 142 14.83 -6.13 -9.20
N ARG A 143 14.13 -5.78 -10.29
CA ARG A 143 13.71 -4.40 -10.56
C ARG A 143 12.78 -3.87 -9.47
N VAL A 144 11.77 -4.64 -9.05
CA VAL A 144 10.86 -4.25 -7.97
C VAL A 144 11.63 -4.02 -6.68
N CYS A 145 12.53 -4.95 -6.31
CA CYS A 145 13.36 -4.81 -5.12
C CYS A 145 14.27 -3.58 -5.17
N SER A 146 14.83 -3.23 -6.35
CA SER A 146 15.71 -2.06 -6.49
C SER A 146 15.01 -0.71 -6.33
N VAL A 147 13.68 -0.68 -6.54
CA VAL A 147 12.86 0.55 -6.44
C VAL A 147 11.89 0.52 -5.26
N MET A 148 12.09 -0.36 -4.29
CA MET A 148 11.24 -0.44 -3.10
C MET A 148 11.06 0.94 -2.45
N HIS A 149 9.83 1.25 -2.09
CA HIS A 149 9.47 2.50 -1.47
C HIS A 149 8.29 2.30 -0.51
N PHE A 150 8.49 2.70 0.73
CA PHE A 150 7.51 2.49 1.79
C PHE A 150 7.07 3.84 2.38
N PRO A 151 5.99 4.44 1.85
CA PRO A 151 5.45 5.72 2.33
C PRO A 151 5.04 5.68 3.80
N THR A 152 4.70 4.51 4.34
CA THR A 152 4.34 4.28 5.74
C THR A 152 5.39 4.83 6.71
N GLN A 153 6.68 4.70 6.39
CA GLN A 153 7.78 5.25 7.19
C GLN A 153 7.72 6.79 7.27
N LYS A 154 7.38 7.45 6.15
CA LYS A 154 7.22 8.92 6.13
C LYS A 154 6.00 9.35 6.94
N ILE A 155 4.90 8.60 6.84
CA ILE A 155 3.66 8.85 7.59
C ILE A 155 3.92 8.67 9.08
N GLY A 156 4.56 7.57 9.48
CA GLY A 156 4.94 7.31 10.86
C GLY A 156 5.77 8.44 11.44
N LYS A 157 6.84 8.85 10.74
CA LYS A 157 7.69 9.98 11.14
C LYS A 157 6.90 11.28 11.30
N ALA A 158 5.99 11.59 10.37
CA ALA A 158 5.18 12.80 10.42
C ALA A 158 4.20 12.80 11.61
N LEU A 159 3.70 11.64 12.00
CA LEU A 159 2.78 11.47 13.13
C LEU A 159 3.49 11.22 14.47
N GLY A 160 4.82 11.02 14.48
CA GLY A 160 5.61 10.71 15.66
C GLY A 160 5.41 9.26 16.16
N ILE A 161 5.08 8.33 15.25
CA ILE A 161 4.87 6.90 15.51
C ILE A 161 5.95 6.08 14.79
N VAL A 162 6.58 5.14 15.50
CA VAL A 162 7.54 4.21 14.91
C VAL A 162 6.79 3.18 14.07
N VAL A 163 7.17 3.03 12.80
CA VAL A 163 6.66 1.96 11.94
C VAL A 163 7.70 0.85 11.88
N GLU A 164 7.34 -0.33 12.33
CA GLU A 164 8.19 -1.52 12.32
C GLU A 164 7.68 -2.49 11.25
N SER A 165 8.58 -2.93 10.38
CA SER A 165 8.23 -3.76 9.21
C SER A 165 9.14 -5.00 9.21
N PRO A 166 8.73 -6.11 9.87
CA PRO A 166 9.58 -7.28 10.03
C PRO A 166 10.13 -7.87 8.74
N PHE A 167 9.38 -7.80 7.63
CA PHE A 167 9.86 -8.27 6.33
C PHE A 167 11.02 -7.43 5.78
N LEU A 168 11.22 -6.20 6.27
CA LEU A 168 12.31 -5.31 5.86
C LEU A 168 13.58 -5.43 6.72
N ASP A 169 13.66 -6.44 7.60
CA ASP A 169 14.91 -6.80 8.26
C ASP A 169 15.98 -7.17 7.23
N GLU A 170 17.20 -6.65 7.39
CA GLU A 170 18.30 -6.86 6.43
C GLU A 170 18.55 -8.33 6.13
N LYS A 171 18.48 -9.20 7.15
CA LYS A 171 18.68 -10.65 6.97
C LYS A 171 17.59 -11.27 6.10
N ILE A 172 16.37 -10.76 6.19
CA ILE A 172 15.25 -11.24 5.37
C ILE A 172 15.40 -10.72 3.94
N ILE A 173 15.78 -9.45 3.76
CA ILE A 173 16.05 -8.88 2.44
C ILE A 173 17.16 -9.70 1.73
N GLU A 174 18.29 -9.93 2.40
CA GLU A 174 19.39 -10.68 1.81
C GLU A 174 19.00 -12.14 1.53
N TYR A 175 18.32 -12.79 2.46
CA TYR A 175 17.84 -14.15 2.25
C TYR A 175 16.83 -14.24 1.10
N SER A 176 15.95 -13.27 0.97
CA SER A 176 14.97 -13.24 -0.12
C SER A 176 15.61 -13.23 -1.51
N LYS A 177 16.80 -12.62 -1.65
CA LYS A 177 17.56 -12.61 -2.91
C LYS A 177 18.10 -13.99 -3.30
N THR A 178 18.31 -14.88 -2.32
CA THR A 178 18.77 -16.24 -2.57
C THR A 178 17.66 -17.23 -2.92
N ILE A 179 16.39 -16.83 -2.72
CA ILE A 179 15.23 -17.67 -3.03
C ILE A 179 14.98 -17.64 -4.53
N PRO A 180 14.99 -18.79 -5.22
CA PRO A 180 14.68 -18.89 -6.65
C PRO A 180 13.29 -18.32 -6.97
N SER A 181 13.14 -17.71 -8.14
CA SER A 181 11.89 -17.08 -8.56
C SER A 181 10.71 -18.05 -8.67
N ASP A 182 10.97 -19.32 -9.01
CA ASP A 182 9.96 -20.39 -9.05
C ASP A 182 9.40 -20.79 -7.68
N LEU A 183 10.12 -20.50 -6.59
CA LEU A 183 9.60 -20.60 -5.22
C LEU A 183 8.86 -19.34 -4.77
N LYS A 184 9.04 -18.23 -5.43
CA LYS A 184 8.27 -17.00 -5.18
C LYS A 184 6.96 -16.99 -5.95
N VAL A 185 6.98 -17.44 -7.22
CA VAL A 185 5.79 -17.55 -8.08
C VAL A 185 5.68 -18.94 -8.64
N ARG A 186 4.64 -19.66 -8.25
CA ARG A 186 4.48 -21.09 -8.63
C ARG A 186 3.01 -21.47 -8.79
N ASN A 187 2.76 -22.49 -9.60
CA ASN A 187 1.45 -23.11 -9.71
C ASN A 187 1.14 -23.96 -8.47
N GLU A 188 -0.04 -23.81 -7.90
CA GLU A 188 -0.62 -24.70 -6.91
C GLU A 188 -2.00 -25.10 -7.42
N GLY A 189 -2.15 -26.35 -7.85
CA GLY A 189 -3.30 -26.78 -8.64
C GLY A 189 -3.35 -26.06 -10.00
N GLU A 190 -4.50 -25.50 -10.33
CA GLU A 190 -4.74 -24.80 -11.60
C GLU A 190 -4.36 -23.30 -11.56
N LYS A 191 -4.01 -22.76 -10.38
CA LYS A 191 -3.71 -21.34 -10.20
C LYS A 191 -2.24 -21.10 -9.96
N ARG A 192 -1.74 -19.97 -10.50
CA ARG A 192 -0.40 -19.47 -10.24
C ARG A 192 -0.45 -18.44 -9.12
N HIS A 193 0.41 -18.60 -8.12
CA HIS A 193 0.40 -17.77 -6.91
C HIS A 193 1.76 -17.09 -6.71
N GLY A 194 1.72 -15.80 -6.38
CA GLY A 194 2.85 -15.09 -5.79
C GLY A 194 2.98 -15.41 -4.30
N LYS A 195 4.14 -15.11 -3.72
CA LYS A 195 4.48 -15.46 -2.33
C LYS A 195 4.33 -16.96 -2.05
N TRP A 196 4.50 -17.81 -3.05
CA TRP A 196 4.21 -19.24 -2.94
C TRP A 196 4.94 -19.88 -1.76
N ILE A 197 6.22 -19.58 -1.57
CA ILE A 197 7.01 -20.12 -0.46
C ILE A 197 6.43 -19.71 0.91
N LEU A 198 5.95 -18.46 1.06
CA LEU A 198 5.31 -18.03 2.30
C LEU A 198 3.99 -18.77 2.52
N ARG A 199 3.15 -18.86 1.49
CA ARG A 199 1.88 -19.60 1.55
C ARG A 199 2.11 -21.04 1.96
N LYS A 200 3.05 -21.72 1.31
CA LYS A 200 3.36 -23.13 1.55
C LYS A 200 3.96 -23.37 2.93
N THR A 201 4.79 -22.44 3.40
CA THR A 201 5.40 -22.54 4.74
C THR A 201 4.35 -22.38 5.85
N PHE A 202 3.38 -21.49 5.65
CA PHE A 202 2.43 -21.14 6.70
C PHE A 202 1.03 -21.75 6.54
N GLU A 203 0.74 -22.53 5.50
CA GLU A 203 -0.61 -23.07 5.23
C GLU A 203 -1.17 -23.93 6.37
N LYS A 204 -0.30 -24.52 7.21
CA LYS A 204 -0.70 -25.29 8.40
C LYS A 204 -0.79 -24.48 9.68
N ASN A 205 -0.32 -23.24 9.66
CA ASN A 205 -0.19 -22.37 10.84
C ASN A 205 -1.19 -21.24 10.87
N ILE A 206 -1.75 -20.90 9.70
CA ILE A 206 -2.75 -19.84 9.53
C ILE A 206 -3.98 -20.42 8.81
N PRO A 207 -5.16 -19.76 8.88
CA PRO A 207 -6.34 -20.25 8.19
C PRO A 207 -6.09 -20.43 6.69
N MET A 208 -6.43 -21.61 6.16
CA MET A 208 -6.19 -21.96 4.75
C MET A 208 -6.78 -20.95 3.77
N GLN A 209 -7.97 -20.40 4.09
CA GLN A 209 -8.62 -19.37 3.27
C GLN A 209 -7.83 -18.07 3.19
N ILE A 210 -6.92 -17.80 4.15
CA ILE A 210 -6.01 -16.66 4.15
C ILE A 210 -4.69 -17.05 3.48
N ALA A 211 -4.17 -18.23 3.80
CA ALA A 211 -2.93 -18.72 3.20
C ALA A 211 -2.99 -18.71 1.66
N TRP A 212 -4.13 -19.09 1.10
CA TRP A 212 -4.34 -19.18 -0.36
C TRP A 212 -5.30 -18.10 -0.91
N ARG A 213 -5.61 -17.06 -0.10
CA ARG A 213 -6.36 -15.90 -0.57
C ARG A 213 -5.66 -15.24 -1.75
N GLU A 214 -6.42 -14.88 -2.78
CA GLU A 214 -5.91 -14.04 -3.86
C GLU A 214 -5.48 -12.67 -3.31
N LYS A 215 -4.41 -12.12 -3.86
CA LYS A 215 -3.92 -10.80 -3.46
C LYS A 215 -5.00 -9.75 -3.79
N SER A 216 -5.45 -9.07 -2.75
CA SER A 216 -6.26 -7.86 -2.87
C SER A 216 -5.38 -6.66 -2.56
N PRO A 217 -5.32 -5.63 -3.42
CA PRO A 217 -4.69 -4.37 -3.07
C PRO A 217 -5.28 -3.79 -1.78
N MET A 218 -4.49 -3.06 -1.02
CA MET A 218 -4.92 -2.48 0.26
C MET A 218 -6.15 -1.59 0.10
N GLN A 219 -6.20 -0.81 -0.98
CA GLN A 219 -7.34 0.06 -1.31
C GLN A 219 -8.65 -0.72 -1.56
N ASP A 220 -8.57 -1.93 -2.13
CA ASP A 220 -9.74 -2.78 -2.38
C ASP A 220 -10.20 -3.44 -1.08
N GLY A 221 -9.22 -3.93 -0.29
CA GLY A 221 -9.47 -4.56 1.00
C GLY A 221 -10.16 -3.65 2.00
N ALA A 222 -9.66 -2.44 2.15
CA ALA A 222 -10.20 -1.42 3.05
C ALA A 222 -11.39 -0.64 2.48
N GLY A 223 -11.64 -0.73 1.16
CA GLY A 223 -12.74 -0.06 0.46
C GLY A 223 -12.40 1.31 -0.12
N THR A 224 -11.19 1.84 0.06
CA THR A 224 -10.82 3.18 -0.46
C THR A 224 -10.77 3.25 -1.99
N VAL A 225 -10.80 2.14 -2.70
CA VAL A 225 -11.00 2.09 -4.17
C VAL A 225 -12.30 2.78 -4.60
N GLY A 226 -13.32 2.80 -3.74
CA GLY A 226 -14.59 3.49 -3.97
C GLY A 226 -14.47 5.01 -4.14
N LEU A 227 -13.33 5.61 -3.77
CA LEU A 227 -13.07 7.03 -3.99
C LEU A 227 -13.11 7.42 -5.47
N SER A 228 -12.61 6.57 -6.37
CA SER A 228 -12.68 6.84 -7.80
C SER A 228 -14.13 7.03 -8.26
N ASN A 229 -15.01 6.11 -7.88
CA ASN A 229 -16.45 6.19 -8.21
C ASN A 229 -17.13 7.40 -7.52
N LEU A 230 -16.73 7.74 -6.30
CA LEU A 230 -17.22 8.91 -5.60
C LEU A 230 -16.89 10.17 -6.39
N PHE A 231 -15.62 10.39 -6.75
CA PHE A 231 -15.21 11.57 -7.52
C PHE A 231 -15.86 11.62 -8.91
N ASP A 232 -16.04 10.46 -9.57
CA ASP A 232 -16.73 10.37 -10.84
C ASP A 232 -18.20 10.79 -10.73
N SER A 233 -18.85 10.52 -9.60
CA SER A 233 -20.26 10.88 -9.36
C SER A 233 -20.47 12.33 -8.92
N VAL A 234 -19.56 12.90 -8.11
CA VAL A 234 -19.74 14.24 -7.52
C VAL A 234 -19.14 15.37 -8.36
N ILE A 235 -18.14 15.08 -9.20
CA ILE A 235 -17.54 16.09 -10.08
C ILE A 235 -18.24 16.04 -11.44
N ASN A 236 -18.85 17.15 -11.84
CA ASN A 236 -19.50 17.29 -13.13
C ASN A 236 -18.48 17.18 -14.28
N ASP A 237 -18.84 16.50 -15.38
CA ASP A 237 -17.96 16.28 -16.53
C ASP A 237 -17.52 17.57 -17.21
N GLN A 238 -18.43 18.54 -17.36
CA GLN A 238 -18.09 19.83 -17.96
C GLN A 238 -17.07 20.58 -17.09
N LEU A 239 -17.31 20.64 -15.77
CA LEU A 239 -16.37 21.26 -14.81
C LEU A 239 -15.00 20.55 -14.85
N PHE A 240 -15.00 19.22 -14.94
CA PHE A 240 -13.77 18.45 -15.07
C PHE A 240 -12.99 18.82 -16.32
N LEU A 241 -13.66 18.88 -17.49
CA LEU A 241 -13.02 19.22 -18.76
C LEU A 241 -12.47 20.66 -18.75
N GLU A 242 -13.22 21.63 -18.22
CA GLU A 242 -12.77 23.01 -18.10
C GLU A 242 -11.54 23.15 -17.19
N LYS A 243 -11.59 22.54 -16.00
CA LYS A 243 -10.46 22.55 -15.06
C LYS A 243 -9.24 21.82 -15.60
N LYS A 244 -9.42 20.65 -16.21
CA LYS A 244 -8.36 19.87 -16.84
C LYS A 244 -7.62 20.70 -17.89
N LYS A 245 -8.36 21.33 -18.79
CA LYS A 245 -7.79 22.22 -19.84
C LYS A 245 -7.04 23.39 -19.21
N LYS A 246 -7.63 24.05 -18.22
CA LYS A 246 -7.00 25.17 -17.51
C LYS A 246 -5.69 24.73 -16.84
N ILE A 247 -5.67 23.60 -16.13
CA ILE A 247 -4.47 23.07 -15.48
C ILE A 247 -3.37 22.75 -16.52
N GLU A 248 -3.75 22.17 -17.65
CA GLU A 248 -2.81 21.88 -18.72
C GLU A 248 -2.19 23.14 -19.29
N GLU A 249 -3.02 24.19 -19.56
CA GLU A 249 -2.57 25.46 -20.11
C GLU A 249 -1.72 26.28 -19.14
N THR A 250 -2.08 26.29 -17.83
CA THR A 250 -1.39 27.15 -16.85
C THR A 250 -0.20 26.45 -16.16
N ASP A 251 -0.32 25.16 -15.89
CA ASP A 251 0.63 24.42 -15.07
C ASP A 251 1.44 23.38 -15.86
N GLY A 252 1.02 23.10 -17.11
CA GLY A 252 1.64 22.09 -17.96
C GLY A 252 1.45 20.67 -17.41
N VAL A 253 0.38 20.42 -16.63
CA VAL A 253 0.08 19.14 -16.01
C VAL A 253 -1.13 18.50 -16.69
N ILE A 254 -0.96 17.27 -17.17
CA ILE A 254 -2.02 16.51 -17.83
C ILE A 254 -2.75 15.66 -16.78
N ILE A 255 -3.96 16.07 -16.43
CA ILE A 255 -4.83 15.35 -15.51
C ILE A 255 -5.54 14.20 -16.23
N ARG A 256 -5.62 13.01 -15.61
CA ARG A 256 -6.18 11.81 -16.22
C ARG A 256 -7.59 11.47 -15.73
N THR A 257 -7.88 11.69 -14.45
CA THR A 257 -9.14 11.34 -13.81
C THR A 257 -9.64 12.48 -12.92
N LYS A 258 -10.93 12.48 -12.57
CA LYS A 258 -11.52 13.44 -11.62
C LYS A 258 -10.88 13.33 -10.25
N GLU A 259 -10.54 12.11 -9.82
CA GLU A 259 -9.81 11.86 -8.58
C GLU A 259 -8.41 12.49 -8.62
N SER A 260 -7.63 12.22 -9.68
CA SER A 260 -6.29 12.82 -9.82
C SER A 260 -6.33 14.34 -9.94
N MET A 261 -7.40 14.92 -10.49
CA MET A 261 -7.64 16.36 -10.49
C MET A 261 -7.79 16.90 -9.06
N HIS A 262 -8.63 16.26 -8.26
CA HIS A 262 -8.85 16.66 -6.87
C HIS A 262 -7.55 16.61 -6.06
N TYR A 263 -6.77 15.54 -6.22
CA TYR A 263 -5.47 15.39 -5.54
C TYR A 263 -4.44 16.42 -6.02
N TYR A 264 -4.45 16.73 -7.31
CA TYR A 264 -3.57 17.75 -7.87
C TYR A 264 -3.94 19.15 -7.35
N GLU A 265 -5.21 19.50 -7.24
CA GLU A 265 -5.65 20.79 -6.69
C GLU A 265 -5.18 20.97 -5.23
N ILE A 266 -5.26 19.90 -4.41
CA ILE A 266 -4.72 19.92 -3.04
C ILE A 266 -3.20 20.09 -3.08
N TYR A 267 -2.50 19.28 -3.88
CA TYR A 267 -1.05 19.37 -4.02
C TYR A 267 -0.59 20.75 -4.46
N ARG A 268 -1.26 21.31 -5.48
CA ARG A 268 -0.97 22.64 -6.01
C ARG A 268 -1.15 23.74 -4.98
N ASN A 269 -2.19 23.66 -4.18
CA ASN A 269 -2.45 24.62 -3.09
C ASN A 269 -1.37 24.57 -2.01
N LEU A 270 -0.83 23.39 -1.70
CA LEU A 270 0.18 23.19 -0.67
C LEU A 270 1.59 23.52 -1.16
N TYR A 271 1.93 23.19 -2.41
CA TYR A 271 3.31 23.16 -2.91
C TYR A 271 3.55 24.00 -4.17
N GLY A 272 2.49 24.54 -4.76
CA GLY A 272 2.58 25.28 -6.02
C GLY A 272 2.69 24.34 -7.24
N VAL A 273 3.02 24.93 -8.38
CA VAL A 273 3.17 24.24 -9.66
C VAL A 273 4.52 23.53 -9.73
N ILE A 274 4.54 22.34 -10.32
CA ILE A 274 5.77 21.57 -10.53
C ILE A 274 6.60 22.27 -11.60
N SER A 275 7.75 22.80 -11.21
CA SER A 275 8.66 23.46 -12.13
C SER A 275 9.24 22.47 -13.13
N LYS A 276 9.12 22.75 -14.43
CA LYS A 276 9.77 21.97 -15.49
C LYS A 276 11.28 22.08 -15.33
N LYS A 277 11.95 20.97 -15.00
CA LYS A 277 13.42 20.93 -15.06
C LYS A 277 13.87 20.84 -16.51
N GLN A 278 14.97 21.55 -16.85
CA GLN A 278 15.61 21.41 -18.16
C GLN A 278 16.26 20.01 -18.25
N GLY A 279 15.91 19.24 -19.27
CA GLY A 279 16.46 17.91 -19.54
C GLY A 279 15.41 16.88 -19.99
N ASP A 280 15.89 15.79 -20.61
CA ASP A 280 15.04 14.74 -21.24
C ASP A 280 14.40 13.76 -20.22
N SER A 281 14.64 13.95 -18.92
CA SER A 281 14.19 13.03 -17.86
C SER A 281 12.92 13.50 -17.12
N SER A 282 12.10 14.35 -17.76
CA SER A 282 10.85 14.83 -17.14
C SER A 282 9.66 13.96 -17.54
N CYS A 283 8.75 13.74 -16.57
CA CYS A 283 7.48 13.08 -16.84
C CYS A 283 6.65 13.89 -17.84
N PRO A 284 6.18 13.30 -18.96
CA PRO A 284 5.39 14.02 -19.98
C PRO A 284 4.02 14.48 -19.46
N TYR A 285 3.55 13.95 -18.31
CA TYR A 285 2.26 14.29 -17.72
C TYR A 285 2.32 15.38 -16.66
N CYS A 286 3.41 15.48 -15.90
CA CYS A 286 3.45 16.42 -14.76
C CYS A 286 4.77 17.17 -14.59
N ASN A 287 5.70 17.06 -15.55
CA ASN A 287 7.01 17.71 -15.54
C ASN A 287 7.96 17.29 -14.38
N PHE A 288 7.56 16.35 -13.53
CA PHE A 288 8.41 15.86 -12.44
C PHE A 288 9.61 15.09 -12.99
N ASN A 289 10.79 15.29 -12.39
CA ASN A 289 12.00 14.55 -12.80
C ASN A 289 11.85 13.06 -12.43
N VAL A 290 11.92 12.20 -13.45
CA VAL A 290 11.73 10.74 -13.31
C VAL A 290 13.01 9.95 -13.55
N GLU A 291 14.12 10.66 -13.84
CA GLU A 291 15.40 10.04 -14.19
C GLU A 291 15.19 9.00 -15.30
N ASN A 292 15.57 7.76 -15.12
CA ASN A 292 15.37 6.70 -16.13
C ASN A 292 14.18 5.76 -15.81
N SER A 293 13.25 6.22 -14.97
CA SER A 293 12.09 5.41 -14.59
C SER A 293 11.00 5.45 -15.65
N LYS A 294 10.36 4.31 -15.90
CA LYS A 294 9.14 4.23 -16.71
C LYS A 294 7.86 4.56 -15.91
N PHE A 295 7.99 4.89 -14.63
CA PHE A 295 6.89 5.21 -13.74
C PHE A 295 7.14 6.53 -13.03
N CYS A 296 6.14 7.41 -13.05
CA CYS A 296 6.20 8.68 -12.33
C CYS A 296 5.58 8.57 -10.94
N ARG A 297 6.39 8.66 -9.89
CA ARG A 297 5.89 8.64 -8.50
C ARG A 297 5.04 9.86 -8.14
N MET A 298 5.24 10.99 -8.83
CA MET A 298 4.50 12.22 -8.56
C MET A 298 3.03 12.13 -8.96
N CYS A 299 2.75 11.66 -10.19
CA CYS A 299 1.39 11.61 -10.73
C CYS A 299 0.86 10.20 -11.03
N GLY A 300 1.66 9.15 -10.82
CA GLY A 300 1.26 7.77 -11.08
C GLY A 300 1.22 7.37 -12.56
N ALA A 301 1.77 8.18 -13.48
CA ALA A 301 1.80 7.82 -14.90
C ALA A 301 2.71 6.64 -15.18
N PHE A 302 2.23 5.69 -16.00
CA PHE A 302 2.96 4.51 -16.49
C PHE A 302 2.30 4.00 -17.78
N PRO A 303 3.07 3.60 -18.80
CA PRO A 303 4.50 3.93 -18.99
C PRO A 303 4.73 5.41 -19.33
N ILE A 304 5.93 5.91 -19.05
CA ILE A 304 6.40 7.25 -19.41
C ILE A 304 7.70 7.18 -20.17
#